data_1e52752c68b26fd55ffabbddefeed479
#
_entry.id   1e52752c68b26fd55ffabbddefeed479
#
_cell.length_a   1.000
_cell.length_b   1.000
_cell.length_c   1.000
_cell.angle_alpha   90.00
_cell.angle_beta   90.00
_cell.angle_gamma   90.00
#
_symmetry.space_group_name_H-M   'P 1'
#
loop_
_entity.id
_entity.type
_entity.pdbx_description
1 polymer ?
#
loop_
_entity_poly.entity_id
_entity_poly.type
_entity_poly.pdbx_seq_one_letter_code
_entity_poly.pdbx_strand_id
1 'polypeptide(L)'
;MKTTLLSLAVAAALSVAAVASAAPASASAEAASESVKISATRYHLEPRAFADYQSAYQLSNGDTMRFTRQVGHFYTEIQGQARVEIFAVGPAEFITRNGSRMVFGDDGDTLTVSNYERLPMTARLPANTIVMAKR
;
A
#
# COMPACT_ATOMS: atom_id res chain seq x y z
N MET A 1 18.78 20.18 -82.31
CA MET A 1 19.78 21.28 -82.10
C MET A 1 19.70 21.64 -80.63
N LYS A 2 20.83 21.42 -80.03
CA LYS A 2 21.37 22.28 -78.96
C LYS A 2 20.60 22.35 -77.66
N THR A 3 21.16 21.68 -76.76
CA THR A 3 22.11 22.17 -75.74
C THR A 3 21.36 22.84 -74.60
N THR A 4 21.62 22.65 -73.43
CA THR A 4 22.74 22.43 -72.55
C THR A 4 22.20 22.55 -71.10
N LEU A 5 22.67 21.66 -70.26
CA LEU A 5 23.52 22.03 -69.11
C LEU A 5 22.84 22.87 -68.02
N LEU A 6 22.92 22.51 -66.92
CA LEU A 6 23.87 22.50 -65.84
C LEU A 6 23.03 22.19 -64.54
N SER A 7 23.29 21.15 -63.87
CA SER A 7 24.19 21.15 -62.72
C SER A 7 24.02 22.29 -61.79
N LEU A 8 23.49 21.98 -60.70
CA LEU A 8 24.21 22.20 -59.44
C LEU A 8 23.57 21.43 -58.26
N ALA A 9 24.31 20.52 -57.87
CA ALA A 9 24.12 19.94 -56.54
C ALA A 9 24.47 20.99 -55.51
N VAL A 10 23.58 21.26 -54.65
CA VAL A 10 23.93 21.85 -53.39
C VAL A 10 23.41 20.86 -52.33
N ALA A 11 24.34 20.18 -51.84
CA ALA A 11 24.20 19.48 -50.59
C ALA A 11 23.90 20.51 -49.51
N ALA A 12 22.72 20.57 -49.08
CA ALA A 12 22.37 21.28 -47.87
C ALA A 12 22.23 20.26 -46.75
N ALA A 13 23.11 20.45 -45.87
CA ALA A 13 23.29 19.72 -44.64
C ALA A 13 22.01 19.24 -44.01
N LEU A 14 22.00 17.98 -43.71
CA LEU A 14 21.16 17.39 -42.74
C LEU A 14 21.47 17.96 -41.36
N SER A 15 20.71 18.86 -40.92
CA SER A 15 20.47 18.99 -39.50
C SER A 15 19.42 17.97 -39.14
N VAL A 16 19.84 16.81 -38.84
CA VAL A 16 19.08 15.89 -38.03
C VAL A 16 19.01 16.52 -36.66
N ALA A 17 18.04 17.35 -36.50
CA ALA A 17 17.51 17.54 -35.18
C ALA A 17 16.95 16.18 -34.77
N ALA A 18 17.74 15.43 -34.11
CA ALA A 18 17.24 14.40 -33.24
C ALA A 18 16.40 15.12 -32.21
N VAL A 19 15.18 15.34 -32.52
CA VAL A 19 14.16 15.42 -31.52
C VAL A 19 14.24 14.06 -30.85
N ALA A 20 15.00 14.02 -29.80
CA ALA A 20 14.75 13.09 -28.77
C ALA A 20 13.29 13.35 -28.38
N SER A 21 12.43 12.67 -29.02
CA SER A 21 11.13 12.38 -28.44
C SER A 21 11.47 11.66 -27.17
N ALA A 22 11.69 12.45 -26.14
CA ALA A 22 11.40 11.99 -24.84
C ALA A 22 9.93 11.58 -24.94
N ALA A 23 9.72 10.36 -25.30
CA ALA A 23 8.49 9.73 -25.01
C ALA A 23 8.24 10.11 -23.55
N PRO A 24 7.15 10.76 -23.23
CA PRO A 24 6.77 10.85 -21.86
C PRO A 24 6.77 9.40 -21.45
N ALA A 25 7.71 9.10 -20.63
CA ALA A 25 7.71 7.82 -20.01
C ALA A 25 6.30 7.65 -19.52
N SER A 26 5.63 6.73 -20.10
CA SER A 26 4.33 6.29 -19.63
C SER A 26 4.56 5.52 -18.34
N ALA A 27 5.38 6.05 -17.56
CA ALA A 27 5.63 5.68 -16.19
C ALA A 27 4.40 5.82 -15.32
N SER A 28 3.42 6.40 -15.86
CA SER A 28 2.20 6.64 -15.13
C SER A 28 1.29 5.43 -15.03
N ALA A 29 1.53 4.39 -15.73
CA ALA A 29 0.64 3.24 -15.65
C ALA A 29 1.05 2.24 -14.59
N GLU A 30 2.23 2.36 -14.12
CA GLU A 30 2.64 1.70 -12.92
C GLU A 30 2.42 2.64 -11.73
N ALA A 31 1.23 3.00 -11.54
CA ALA A 31 0.63 2.78 -10.24
C ALA A 31 0.77 1.28 -9.95
N ALA A 32 1.97 0.81 -10.16
CA ALA A 32 2.54 -0.29 -9.52
C ALA A 32 1.90 -0.29 -8.16
N SER A 33 1.31 -1.30 -7.91
CA SER A 33 1.51 -2.05 -6.71
C SER A 33 2.90 -1.71 -6.17
N GLU A 34 3.06 -0.52 -5.60
CA GLU A 34 4.04 -0.34 -4.58
C GLU A 34 3.65 -1.38 -3.55
N SER A 35 4.14 -2.56 -3.75
CA SER A 35 4.36 -3.44 -2.64
C SER A 35 5.22 -2.58 -1.72
N VAL A 36 4.56 -1.90 -0.80
CA VAL A 36 5.19 -1.17 0.27
C VAL A 36 6.12 -2.21 0.87
N LYS A 37 7.38 -2.12 0.49
CA LYS A 37 8.41 -2.89 1.18
C LYS A 37 8.31 -2.40 2.60
N ILE A 38 7.64 -3.18 3.42
CA ILE A 38 7.54 -2.91 4.84
C ILE A 38 8.95 -3.13 5.38
N SER A 39 9.76 -2.09 5.24
CA SER A 39 11.06 -1.99 5.91
C SER A 39 10.87 -1.58 7.36
N ALA A 40 9.64 -1.63 7.86
CA ALA A 40 9.39 -1.48 9.27
C ALA A 40 10.14 -2.59 10.00
N THR A 41 11.11 -2.23 10.79
CA THR A 41 11.81 -3.15 11.67
C THR A 41 10.76 -3.87 12.50
N ARG A 42 10.69 -5.19 12.39
CA ARG A 42 9.74 -5.97 13.17
C ARG A 42 10.03 -5.74 14.65
N TYR A 43 9.02 -5.33 15.37
CA TYR A 43 9.08 -5.22 16.82
C TYR A 43 8.86 -6.61 17.43
N HIS A 44 9.73 -7.01 18.35
CA HIS A 44 9.54 -8.25 19.09
C HIS A 44 8.54 -8.02 20.21
N LEU A 45 7.29 -8.35 19.95
CA LEU A 45 6.23 -8.28 20.95
C LEU A 45 6.17 -9.60 21.72
N GLU A 46 6.29 -9.53 23.03
CA GLU A 46 6.08 -10.68 23.89
C GLU A 46 4.66 -11.24 23.70
N PRO A 47 4.50 -12.56 23.56
CA PRO A 47 3.19 -13.17 23.33
C PRO A 47 2.15 -12.83 24.41
N ARG A 48 2.58 -12.55 25.62
CA ARG A 48 1.69 -12.16 26.73
C ARG A 48 1.18 -10.74 26.56
N ALA A 49 1.99 -9.82 26.06
CA ALA A 49 1.60 -8.44 25.82
C ALA A 49 0.51 -8.31 24.73
N PHE A 50 0.41 -9.28 23.84
CA PHE A 50 -0.68 -9.31 22.87
C PHE A 50 -2.03 -9.67 23.47
N ALA A 51 -2.06 -10.24 24.67
CA ALA A 51 -3.31 -10.63 25.34
C ALA A 51 -4.25 -9.44 25.57
N ASP A 52 -3.68 -8.26 25.81
CA ASP A 52 -4.45 -7.02 26.03
C ASP A 52 -5.21 -6.58 24.76
N TYR A 53 -4.75 -7.00 23.60
CA TYR A 53 -5.35 -6.69 22.28
C TYR A 53 -6.26 -7.80 21.76
N GLN A 54 -6.28 -8.98 22.42
CA GLN A 54 -7.10 -10.14 22.02
C GLN A 54 -8.58 -9.93 22.35
N SER A 55 -9.21 -9.00 21.66
CA SER A 55 -10.61 -8.64 21.83
C SER A 55 -11.31 -8.46 20.49
N ALA A 56 -12.61 -8.30 20.55
CA ALA A 56 -13.43 -7.85 19.44
C ALA A 56 -13.66 -6.34 19.56
N TYR A 57 -13.43 -5.62 18.51
CA TYR A 57 -13.57 -4.17 18.41
C TYR A 57 -14.68 -3.83 17.43
N GLN A 58 -15.61 -3.01 17.86
CA GLN A 58 -16.65 -2.51 16.98
C GLN A 58 -16.12 -1.28 16.23
N LEU A 59 -16.04 -1.40 14.92
CA LEU A 59 -15.57 -0.35 14.04
C LEU A 59 -16.65 0.70 13.80
N SER A 60 -16.24 1.92 13.54
CA SER A 60 -17.17 3.04 13.26
C SER A 60 -18.00 2.86 11.99
N ASN A 61 -17.62 1.95 11.10
CA ASN A 61 -18.39 1.56 9.91
C ASN A 61 -19.40 0.44 10.17
N GLY A 62 -19.51 -0.03 11.42
CA GLY A 62 -20.45 -1.09 11.83
C GLY A 62 -19.87 -2.51 11.78
N ASP A 63 -18.69 -2.71 11.22
CA ASP A 63 -18.03 -4.01 11.21
C ASP A 63 -17.47 -4.35 12.60
N THR A 64 -17.23 -5.63 12.84
CA THR A 64 -16.51 -6.10 14.03
C THR A 64 -15.18 -6.71 13.62
N MET A 65 -14.10 -6.17 14.18
CA MET A 65 -12.74 -6.68 13.97
C MET A 65 -12.27 -7.43 15.21
N ARG A 66 -11.76 -8.61 15.03
CA ARG A 66 -11.22 -9.44 16.12
C ARG A 66 -9.73 -9.67 15.92
N PHE A 67 -9.02 -9.72 17.03
CA PHE A 67 -7.60 -10.03 17.08
C PHE A 67 -7.36 -11.37 17.76
N THR A 68 -6.53 -12.21 17.16
CA THR A 68 -6.22 -13.54 17.65
C THR A 68 -4.75 -13.85 17.52
N ARG A 69 -4.26 -14.75 18.35
CA ARG A 69 -2.89 -15.28 18.29
C ARG A 69 -2.93 -16.78 18.01
N GLN A 70 -2.07 -17.24 17.15
CA GLN A 70 -1.89 -18.65 16.88
C GLN A 70 -0.40 -18.96 16.66
N VAL A 71 0.15 -19.85 17.48
CA VAL A 71 1.52 -20.36 17.35
C VAL A 71 2.57 -19.26 17.14
N GLY A 72 2.52 -18.18 17.95
CA GLY A 72 3.48 -17.07 17.86
C GLY A 72 3.23 -16.05 16.75
N HIS A 73 2.17 -16.22 15.97
CA HIS A 73 1.72 -15.28 14.96
C HIS A 73 0.45 -14.55 15.41
N PHE A 74 0.31 -13.32 14.96
CA PHE A 74 -0.83 -12.47 15.26
C PHE A 74 -1.71 -12.32 14.03
N TYR A 75 -3.01 -12.31 14.23
CA TYR A 75 -3.99 -12.24 13.15
C TYR A 75 -5.11 -11.27 13.49
N THR A 76 -5.65 -10.65 12.46
CA THR A 76 -6.92 -9.93 12.53
C THR A 76 -7.93 -10.54 11.58
N GLU A 77 -9.20 -10.47 11.94
CA GLU A 77 -10.31 -10.86 11.07
C GLU A 77 -11.47 -9.89 11.24
N ILE A 78 -12.15 -9.56 10.17
CA ILE A 78 -13.44 -8.89 10.19
C ILE A 78 -14.50 -9.98 10.18
N GLN A 79 -15.55 -9.81 10.95
CA GLN A 79 -16.60 -10.82 11.10
C GLN A 79 -17.12 -11.31 9.73
N GLY A 80 -17.03 -12.62 9.51
CA GLY A 80 -17.43 -13.25 8.25
C GLY A 80 -16.39 -13.20 7.13
N GLN A 81 -15.18 -12.70 7.39
CA GLN A 81 -14.12 -12.54 6.42
C GLN A 81 -12.90 -13.43 6.71
N ALA A 82 -12.02 -13.52 5.74
CA ALA A 82 -10.79 -14.28 5.91
C ALA A 82 -9.84 -13.60 6.92
N ARG A 83 -9.14 -14.44 7.67
CA ARG A 83 -8.11 -14.00 8.62
C ARG A 83 -6.89 -13.44 7.90
N VAL A 84 -6.34 -12.35 8.41
CA VAL A 84 -5.14 -11.66 7.88
C VAL A 84 -4.05 -11.64 8.94
N GLU A 85 -2.84 -12.04 8.58
CA GLU A 85 -1.68 -11.96 9.46
C GLU A 85 -1.25 -10.50 9.64
N ILE A 86 -0.91 -10.16 10.88
CA ILE A 86 -0.41 -8.84 11.27
C ILE A 86 0.96 -8.98 11.94
N PHE A 87 1.78 -7.96 11.78
CA PHE A 87 3.15 -7.91 12.29
C PHE A 87 3.29 -6.73 13.25
N ALA A 88 3.83 -6.98 14.43
CA ALA A 88 4.14 -5.91 15.36
C ALA A 88 5.28 -5.05 14.81
N VAL A 89 5.08 -3.74 14.82
CA VAL A 89 6.08 -2.71 14.45
C VAL A 89 6.35 -1.74 15.60
N GLY A 90 5.58 -1.86 16.68
CA GLY A 90 5.71 -1.13 17.93
C GLY A 90 4.95 -1.85 19.04
N PRO A 91 5.03 -1.37 20.28
CA PRO A 91 4.40 -2.02 21.44
C PRO A 91 2.87 -2.15 21.31
N ALA A 92 2.21 -1.18 20.70
CA ALA A 92 0.76 -1.17 20.48
C ALA A 92 0.40 -0.96 19.00
N GLU A 93 1.33 -1.28 18.12
CA GLU A 93 1.21 -0.97 16.69
C GLU A 93 1.50 -2.19 15.85
N PHE A 94 0.61 -2.44 14.89
CA PHE A 94 0.66 -3.58 13.98
C PHE A 94 0.42 -3.14 12.54
N ILE A 95 0.94 -3.93 11.60
CA ILE A 95 0.78 -3.69 10.17
C ILE A 95 0.50 -5.00 9.44
N THR A 96 -0.32 -4.95 8.40
CA THR A 96 -0.50 -6.06 7.47
C THR A 96 0.55 -6.02 6.35
N ARG A 97 0.71 -7.11 5.60
CA ARG A 97 1.55 -7.13 4.40
C ARG A 97 1.12 -6.10 3.35
N ASN A 98 -0.15 -5.78 3.30
CA ASN A 98 -0.72 -4.83 2.34
C ASN A 98 -0.63 -3.38 2.81
N GLY A 99 -0.07 -3.13 4.02
CA GLY A 99 0.16 -1.79 4.53
C GLY A 99 -1.01 -1.17 5.28
N SER A 100 -2.02 -1.95 5.68
CA SER A 100 -3.00 -1.49 6.67
C SER A 100 -2.32 -1.42 8.02
N ARG A 101 -2.49 -0.31 8.74
CA ARG A 101 -1.84 -0.04 10.02
C ARG A 101 -2.89 0.03 11.12
N MET A 102 -2.62 -0.62 12.23
CA MET A 102 -3.49 -0.74 13.40
C MET A 102 -2.74 -0.20 14.60
N VAL A 103 -3.31 0.77 15.28
CA VAL A 103 -2.74 1.39 16.49
C VAL A 103 -3.76 1.25 17.61
N PHE A 104 -3.35 0.59 18.68
CA PHE A 104 -4.14 0.48 19.91
C PHE A 104 -3.81 1.63 20.85
N GLY A 105 -4.82 2.17 21.47
CA GLY A 105 -4.72 3.19 22.51
C GLY A 105 -5.45 2.75 23.77
N ASP A 106 -5.32 3.53 24.83
CA ASP A 106 -6.03 3.33 26.10
C ASP A 106 -5.89 1.89 26.63
N ASP A 107 -4.65 1.38 26.67
CA ASP A 107 -4.34 0.02 27.10
C ASP A 107 -5.12 -1.09 26.35
N GLY A 108 -5.43 -0.83 25.08
CA GLY A 108 -6.15 -1.76 24.22
C GLY A 108 -7.66 -1.56 24.15
N ASP A 109 -8.20 -0.49 24.72
CA ASP A 109 -9.64 -0.21 24.68
C ASP A 109 -10.06 0.48 23.37
N THR A 110 -9.14 1.20 22.75
CA THR A 110 -9.38 1.87 21.46
C THR A 110 -8.47 1.30 20.36
N LEU A 111 -8.95 1.39 19.13
CA LEU A 111 -8.23 0.95 17.96
C LEU A 111 -8.43 1.95 16.82
N THR A 112 -7.34 2.35 16.18
CA THR A 112 -7.37 3.12 14.95
C THR A 112 -6.78 2.28 13.83
N VAL A 113 -7.53 2.10 12.74
CA VAL A 113 -7.07 1.38 11.54
C VAL A 113 -6.92 2.37 10.41
N SER A 114 -5.68 2.58 9.97
CA SER A 114 -5.35 3.41 8.80
C SER A 114 -5.14 2.53 7.58
N ASN A 115 -5.42 3.08 6.39
CA ASN A 115 -5.42 2.35 5.14
C ASN A 115 -6.31 1.09 5.20
N TYR A 116 -7.50 1.26 5.76
CA TYR A 116 -8.46 0.17 5.96
C TYR A 116 -8.83 -0.50 4.64
N GLU A 117 -8.86 0.26 3.55
CA GLU A 117 -9.12 -0.22 2.19
C GLU A 117 -8.09 -1.24 1.67
N ARG A 118 -6.92 -1.32 2.31
CA ARG A 118 -5.87 -2.28 1.94
C ARG A 118 -6.06 -3.66 2.57
N LEU A 119 -7.03 -3.80 3.44
CA LEU A 119 -7.45 -5.12 3.89
C LEU A 119 -8.12 -5.86 2.72
N PRO A 120 -7.84 -7.15 2.52
CA PRO A 120 -8.31 -7.88 1.33
C PRO A 120 -9.82 -7.85 1.10
N MET A 121 -10.58 -7.66 2.17
CA MET A 121 -12.05 -7.68 2.15
C MET A 121 -12.67 -6.29 1.95
N THR A 122 -11.89 -5.22 1.94
CA THR A 122 -12.37 -3.84 1.92
C THR A 122 -11.94 -3.04 0.69
N ALA A 123 -11.49 -3.71 -0.35
CA ALA A 123 -10.84 -3.14 -1.55
C ALA A 123 -11.68 -2.12 -2.36
N ARG A 124 -12.95 -1.89 -1.99
CA ARG A 124 -13.85 -0.94 -2.67
C ARG A 124 -13.95 0.42 -1.99
N LEU A 125 -13.20 0.62 -0.92
CA LEU A 125 -13.21 1.87 -0.18
C LEU A 125 -12.19 2.87 -0.76
N PRO A 126 -12.41 4.17 -0.53
CA PRO A 126 -11.44 5.19 -0.92
C PRO A 126 -10.06 4.96 -0.30
N ALA A 127 -9.02 5.42 -0.99
CA ALA A 127 -7.66 5.38 -0.47
C ALA A 127 -7.55 6.20 0.83
N ASN A 128 -6.66 5.75 1.73
CA ASN A 128 -6.43 6.35 3.04
C ASN A 128 -7.66 6.38 3.96
N THR A 129 -8.53 5.40 3.83
CA THR A 129 -9.67 5.24 4.74
C THR A 129 -9.17 4.93 6.16
N ILE A 130 -9.61 5.74 7.12
CA ILE A 130 -9.34 5.55 8.54
C ILE A 130 -10.63 5.14 9.23
N VAL A 131 -10.55 4.08 10.01
CA VAL A 131 -11.67 3.56 10.81
C VAL A 131 -11.23 3.50 12.26
N MET A 132 -12.07 3.99 13.15
CA MET A 132 -11.86 3.95 14.60
C MET A 132 -12.75 2.88 15.21
N ALA A 133 -12.28 2.29 16.29
CA ALA A 133 -13.03 1.26 17.00
C ALA A 133 -12.87 1.37 18.52
N LYS A 134 -13.81 0.80 19.21
CA LYS A 134 -13.79 0.58 20.66
C LYS A 134 -14.08 -0.88 20.98
N ARG A 135 -13.52 -1.32 22.08
CA ARG A 135 -13.82 -2.61 22.71
C ARG A 135 -15.14 -2.54 23.48
#